data_a416e264a26b7734dd45477e3873c7fc
#
_entry.id   a416e264a26b7734dd45477e3873c7fc
#
_cell.length_a   1.000
_cell.length_b   1.000
_cell.length_c   1.000
_cell.angle_alpha   90.00
_cell.angle_beta   90.00
_cell.angle_gamma   90.00
#
_symmetry.space_group_name_H-M   'P 1'
#
loop_
_entity.id
_entity.type
_entity.pdbx_description
1 polymer ?
#
loop_
_entity_poly.entity_id
_entity_poly.type
_entity_poly.pdbx_seq_one_letter_code
_entity_poly.pdbx_strand_id
1 'polypeptide(L)'
;NLTTTTAWRRLRRLEAAGVIQGRVAILNRREVGLHVLVFAQVKLMATGREALARFEQAVRGFPEVLDCYSLLGEKDFLLRIAVPSIDAYEAFFLDHLSRIPGLQAVNSNIALSTIKETTALPLDFRS
;
A
#
# COMPACT_ATOMS: atom_id res chain seq x y z
N ASN A 1 -16.02 -25.87 16.94
CA ASN A 1 -15.77 -26.96 17.92
C ASN A 1 -14.36 -27.56 17.81
N LEU A 2 -13.39 -26.71 17.54
CA LEU A 2 -11.99 -27.13 17.51
C LEU A 2 -11.35 -26.91 18.87
N THR A 3 -10.49 -27.83 19.27
CA THR A 3 -9.65 -27.59 20.44
C THR A 3 -8.65 -26.49 20.10
N THR A 4 -8.14 -25.80 21.12
CA THR A 4 -7.12 -24.77 20.96
C THR A 4 -5.88 -25.34 20.23
N THR A 5 -5.45 -26.54 20.61
CA THR A 5 -4.30 -27.20 19.99
C THR A 5 -4.52 -27.47 18.51
N THR A 6 -5.72 -27.93 18.15
CA THR A 6 -6.06 -28.22 16.73
C THR A 6 -6.10 -26.92 15.92
N ALA A 7 -6.67 -25.83 16.47
CA ALA A 7 -6.72 -24.54 15.81
C ALA A 7 -5.31 -23.99 15.56
N TRP A 8 -4.42 -24.07 16.56
CA TRP A 8 -3.02 -23.67 16.42
C TRP A 8 -2.31 -24.45 15.32
N ARG A 9 -2.51 -25.74 15.26
CA ARG A 9 -1.91 -26.61 14.27
C ARG A 9 -2.34 -26.24 12.87
N ARG A 10 -3.62 -25.90 12.68
CA ARG A 10 -4.15 -25.46 11.38
C ARG A 10 -3.55 -24.11 10.97
N LEU A 11 -3.48 -23.16 11.91
CA LEU A 11 -2.87 -21.87 11.63
C LEU A 11 -1.41 -22.01 11.18
N ARG A 12 -0.64 -22.81 11.91
CA ARG A 12 0.77 -23.04 11.54
C ARG A 12 0.90 -23.69 10.18
N ARG A 13 0.02 -24.59 9.84
CA ARG A 13 0.03 -25.26 8.54
C ARG A 13 -0.26 -24.27 7.42
N LEU A 14 -1.22 -23.37 7.61
CA LEU A 14 -1.56 -22.34 6.64
C LEU A 14 -0.42 -21.32 6.50
N GLU A 15 0.24 -20.98 7.58
CA GLU A 15 1.42 -20.11 7.54
C GLU A 15 2.57 -20.75 6.79
N ALA A 16 2.85 -22.02 7.09
CA ALA A 16 3.91 -22.77 6.43
C ALA A 16 3.66 -22.94 4.93
N ALA A 17 2.39 -23.07 4.55
CA ALA A 17 1.99 -23.19 3.14
C ALA A 17 1.93 -21.84 2.41
N GLY A 18 2.13 -20.73 3.12
CA GLY A 18 2.06 -19.41 2.53
C GLY A 18 0.65 -18.85 2.35
N VAL A 19 -0.38 -19.57 2.80
CA VAL A 19 -1.77 -19.10 2.71
C VAL A 19 -1.99 -17.92 3.65
N ILE A 20 -1.41 -18.00 4.86
CA ILE A 20 -1.36 -16.89 5.80
C ILE A 20 0.04 -16.28 5.71
N GLN A 21 0.12 -15.05 5.20
CA GLN A 21 1.40 -14.36 5.04
C GLN A 21 1.91 -13.75 6.34
N GLY A 22 1.00 -13.45 7.25
CA GLY A 22 1.37 -12.87 8.53
C GLY A 22 0.14 -12.57 9.36
N ARG A 23 0.37 -12.21 10.62
CA ARG A 23 -0.68 -11.81 11.55
C ARG A 23 -0.24 -10.50 12.18
N VAL A 24 -1.10 -9.50 12.10
CA VAL A 24 -0.81 -8.17 12.62
C VAL A 24 -2.04 -7.63 13.33
N ALA A 25 -1.81 -6.72 14.27
CA ALA A 25 -2.89 -5.93 14.82
C ALA A 25 -3.26 -4.87 13.78
N ILE A 26 -4.54 -4.73 13.52
CA ILE A 26 -5.04 -3.69 12.62
C ILE A 26 -5.25 -2.41 13.44
N LEU A 27 -4.46 -1.40 13.14
CA LEU A 27 -4.53 -0.14 13.86
C LEU A 27 -5.58 0.78 13.23
N ASN A 28 -6.24 1.56 14.09
CA ASN A 28 -7.08 2.64 13.62
C ASN A 28 -6.17 3.79 13.20
N ARG A 29 -6.10 4.06 11.91
CA ARG A 29 -5.18 5.05 11.33
C ARG A 29 -5.34 6.43 11.98
N ARG A 30 -6.58 6.86 12.21
CA ARG A 30 -6.86 8.17 12.79
C ARG A 30 -6.43 8.26 14.25
N GLU A 31 -6.61 7.17 15.00
CA GLU A 31 -6.23 7.12 16.42
C GLU A 31 -4.72 7.20 16.62
N VAL A 32 -3.94 6.78 15.64
CA VAL A 32 -2.48 6.89 15.70
C VAL A 32 -1.97 8.14 14.99
N GLY A 33 -2.86 9.08 14.65
CA GLY A 33 -2.49 10.40 14.16
C GLY A 33 -2.31 10.54 12.65
N LEU A 34 -2.58 9.49 11.88
CA LEU A 34 -2.45 9.54 10.42
C LEU A 34 -3.81 9.84 9.79
N HIS A 35 -4.19 11.11 9.84
CA HIS A 35 -5.53 11.55 9.47
C HIS A 35 -5.80 11.64 7.98
N VAL A 36 -4.76 11.69 7.15
CA VAL A 36 -4.90 11.91 5.72
C VAL A 36 -4.43 10.70 4.94
N LEU A 37 -5.30 10.21 4.06
CA LEU A 37 -5.00 9.10 3.16
C LEU A 37 -4.99 9.65 1.73
N VAL A 38 -3.89 9.41 1.01
CA VAL A 38 -3.70 9.92 -0.34
C VAL A 38 -3.52 8.76 -1.30
N PHE A 39 -4.18 8.84 -2.45
CA PHE A 39 -3.97 7.92 -3.56
C PHE A 39 -3.27 8.70 -4.67
N ALA A 40 -2.03 8.33 -4.95
CA ALA A 40 -1.21 9.01 -5.95
C ALA A 40 -0.99 8.10 -7.15
N GLN A 41 -1.35 8.60 -8.33
CA GLN A 41 -1.06 7.92 -9.59
C GLN A 41 0.18 8.54 -10.19
N VAL A 42 1.14 7.71 -10.55
CA VAL A 42 2.46 8.15 -10.99
C VAL A 42 2.69 7.76 -12.43
N LYS A 43 3.21 8.72 -13.22
CA LYS A 43 3.64 8.51 -14.60
C LYS A 43 5.13 8.79 -14.68
N LEU A 44 5.89 7.87 -15.28
CA LEU A 44 7.32 8.05 -15.51
C LEU A 44 7.59 8.53 -16.94
N MET A 45 8.71 9.23 -17.13
CA MET A 45 9.15 9.68 -18.46
C MET A 45 9.53 8.51 -19.35
N ALA A 46 10.10 7.47 -18.76
CA ALA A 46 10.49 6.25 -19.48
C ALA A 46 9.98 5.05 -18.70
N THR A 47 9.52 4.03 -19.42
CA THR A 47 8.91 2.82 -18.84
C THR A 47 9.76 1.57 -19.03
N GLY A 48 11.06 1.73 -19.32
CA GLY A 48 11.99 0.62 -19.39
C GLY A 48 12.18 -0.02 -18.03
N ARG A 49 12.63 -1.26 -18.04
CA ARG A 49 12.82 -2.05 -16.81
C ARG A 49 13.65 -1.34 -15.74
N GLU A 50 14.71 -0.68 -16.17
CA GLU A 50 15.62 0.01 -15.29
C GLU A 50 14.97 1.21 -14.59
N ALA A 51 14.19 2.00 -15.35
CA ALA A 51 13.46 3.15 -14.81
C ALA A 51 12.40 2.72 -13.82
N LEU A 52 11.66 1.65 -14.14
CA LEU A 52 10.65 1.09 -13.24
C LEU A 52 11.28 0.59 -11.95
N ALA A 53 12.38 -0.14 -12.05
CA ALA A 53 13.08 -0.70 -10.88
C ALA A 53 13.61 0.40 -9.97
N ARG A 54 14.08 1.50 -10.54
CA ARG A 54 14.58 2.64 -9.76
C ARG A 54 13.48 3.30 -8.95
N PHE A 55 12.31 3.47 -9.55
CA PHE A 55 11.14 4.01 -8.87
C PHE A 55 10.71 3.08 -7.74
N GLU A 56 10.59 1.80 -8.02
CA GLU A 56 10.18 0.78 -7.03
C GLU A 56 11.11 0.77 -5.83
N GLN A 57 12.42 0.83 -6.08
CA GLN A 57 13.41 0.83 -5.02
C GLN A 57 13.27 2.07 -4.13
N ALA A 58 13.06 3.24 -4.73
CA ALA A 58 12.89 4.48 -3.97
C ALA A 58 11.65 4.42 -3.09
N VAL A 59 10.53 3.95 -3.63
CA VAL A 59 9.24 3.90 -2.92
C VAL A 59 9.29 2.94 -1.74
N ARG A 60 10.01 1.83 -1.87
CA ARG A 60 10.15 0.87 -0.77
C ARG A 60 10.78 1.48 0.47
N GLY A 61 11.55 2.54 0.32
CA GLY A 61 12.19 3.24 1.43
C GLY A 61 11.34 4.27 2.13
N PHE A 62 10.12 4.54 1.65
CA PHE A 62 9.24 5.55 2.23
C PHE A 62 8.20 4.91 3.16
N PRO A 63 8.33 5.08 4.49
CA PRO A 63 7.35 4.50 5.41
C PRO A 63 5.93 5.07 5.25
N GLU A 64 5.79 6.27 4.68
CA GLU A 64 4.49 6.87 4.40
C GLU A 64 3.71 6.11 3.34
N VAL A 65 4.41 5.40 2.45
CA VAL A 65 3.77 4.62 1.39
C VAL A 65 3.40 3.25 1.93
N LEU A 66 2.10 3.00 2.04
CA LEU A 66 1.58 1.73 2.55
C LEU A 66 1.53 0.66 1.47
N ASP A 67 1.14 1.06 0.26
CA ASP A 67 1.07 0.16 -0.89
C ASP A 67 1.58 0.86 -2.14
N CYS A 68 2.18 0.09 -3.02
CA CYS A 68 2.57 0.54 -4.35
C CYS A 68 2.25 -0.58 -5.34
N TYR A 69 1.42 -0.27 -6.33
CA TYR A 69 1.02 -1.22 -7.37
C TYR A 69 1.50 -0.74 -8.72
N SER A 70 2.06 -1.66 -9.49
CA SER A 70 2.34 -1.44 -10.91
C SER A 70 1.02 -1.57 -11.67
N LEU A 71 0.75 -0.63 -12.56
CA LEU A 71 -0.51 -0.59 -13.30
C LEU A 71 -0.32 -0.90 -14.77
N LEU A 72 -1.30 -1.58 -15.34
CA LEU A 72 -1.44 -1.71 -16.77
C LEU A 72 -2.44 -0.66 -17.22
N GLY A 73 -1.96 0.41 -17.88
CA GLY A 73 -2.81 1.52 -18.28
C GLY A 73 -1.99 2.78 -18.54
N GLU A 74 -2.64 3.95 -18.51
CA GLU A 74 -1.97 5.23 -18.74
C GLU A 74 -0.93 5.58 -17.69
N LYS A 75 -1.22 5.28 -16.44
CA LYS A 75 -0.31 5.54 -15.32
C LYS A 75 0.51 4.30 -15.04
N ASP A 76 1.69 4.49 -14.50
CA ASP A 76 2.62 3.40 -14.25
C ASP A 76 2.46 2.79 -12.88
N PHE A 77 2.16 3.61 -11.87
CA PHE A 77 2.04 3.16 -10.48
C PHE A 77 0.89 3.82 -9.75
N LEU A 78 0.34 3.10 -8.80
CA LEU A 78 -0.63 3.61 -7.83
C LEU A 78 -0.06 3.44 -6.43
N LEU A 79 -0.03 4.54 -5.67
CA LEU A 79 0.48 4.57 -4.31
C LEU A 79 -0.67 4.87 -3.35
N ARG A 80 -0.67 4.21 -2.20
CA ARG A 80 -1.54 4.55 -1.08
C ARG A 80 -0.65 5.07 0.04
N ILE A 81 -0.85 6.31 0.44
CA ILE A 81 0.03 7.07 1.33
C ILE A 81 -0.75 7.54 2.54
N ALA A 82 -0.21 7.34 3.74
CA ALA A 82 -0.81 7.82 4.97
C ALA A 82 0.10 8.84 5.63
N VAL A 83 -0.45 10.00 5.94
CA VAL A 83 0.28 11.12 6.55
C VAL A 83 -0.60 11.81 7.60
N PRO A 84 0.00 12.56 8.54
CA PRO A 84 -0.77 13.23 9.59
C PRO A 84 -1.68 14.35 9.08
N SER A 85 -1.27 15.06 8.02
CA SER A 85 -1.97 16.26 7.54
C SER A 85 -1.70 16.48 6.06
N ILE A 86 -2.45 17.40 5.46
CA ILE A 86 -2.21 17.82 4.08
C ILE A 86 -0.84 18.49 3.96
N ASP A 87 -0.47 19.31 4.94
CA ASP A 87 0.85 19.94 4.95
C ASP A 87 1.96 18.90 5.00
N ALA A 88 1.77 17.84 5.77
CA ALA A 88 2.73 16.73 5.82
C ALA A 88 2.85 16.03 4.48
N TYR A 89 1.73 15.90 3.74
CA TYR A 89 1.78 15.33 2.39
C TYR A 89 2.57 16.22 1.45
N GLU A 90 2.34 17.53 1.51
CA GLU A 90 3.09 18.48 0.68
C GLU A 90 4.58 18.35 0.94
N ALA A 91 4.99 18.31 2.20
CA ALA A 91 6.40 18.14 2.56
C ALA A 91 6.95 16.81 2.03
N PHE A 92 6.21 15.72 2.20
CA PHE A 92 6.60 14.41 1.70
C PHE A 92 6.75 14.43 0.18
N PHE A 93 5.80 15.06 -0.51
CA PHE A 93 5.84 15.15 -1.97
C PHE A 93 7.08 15.92 -2.43
N LEU A 94 7.30 17.11 -1.88
CA LEU A 94 8.40 17.97 -2.29
C LEU A 94 9.78 17.43 -1.91
N ASP A 95 9.89 16.84 -0.73
CA ASP A 95 11.18 16.40 -0.21
C ASP A 95 11.58 15.00 -0.65
N HIS A 96 10.62 14.16 -1.02
CA HIS A 96 10.87 12.76 -1.33
C HIS A 96 10.30 12.31 -2.67
N LEU A 97 8.99 12.32 -2.83
CA LEU A 97 8.35 11.73 -4.00
C LEU A 97 8.75 12.43 -5.30
N SER A 98 8.69 13.74 -5.32
CA SER A 98 9.02 14.53 -6.52
C SER A 98 10.50 14.48 -6.89
N ARG A 99 11.34 14.03 -5.99
CA ARG A 99 12.79 13.94 -6.23
C ARG A 99 13.24 12.63 -6.87
N ILE A 100 12.33 11.69 -7.06
CA ILE A 100 12.66 10.44 -7.72
C ILE A 100 12.97 10.73 -9.18
N PRO A 101 14.16 10.33 -9.67
CA PRO A 101 14.52 10.58 -11.07
C PRO A 101 13.55 9.91 -12.03
N GLY A 102 13.25 10.60 -13.14
CA GLY A 102 12.39 10.05 -14.18
C GLY A 102 10.90 10.24 -13.96
N LEU A 103 10.51 10.95 -12.91
CA LEU A 103 9.11 11.25 -12.65
C LEU A 103 8.58 12.26 -13.67
N GLN A 104 7.48 11.93 -14.36
CA GLN A 104 6.85 12.84 -15.31
C GLN A 104 5.68 13.59 -14.66
N ALA A 105 4.78 12.86 -13.98
CA ALA A 105 3.58 13.44 -13.40
C ALA A 105 3.08 12.62 -12.22
N VAL A 106 2.50 13.31 -11.26
CA VAL A 106 1.83 12.67 -10.12
C VAL A 106 0.45 13.30 -9.99
N ASN A 107 -0.58 12.44 -9.99
CA ASN A 107 -1.96 12.82 -9.69
C ASN A 107 -2.27 12.38 -8.27
N SER A 108 -2.39 13.34 -7.35
CA SER A 108 -2.66 13.06 -5.95
C SER A 108 -4.13 13.32 -5.63
N ASN A 109 -4.80 12.30 -5.09
CA ASN A 109 -6.20 12.39 -4.68
C ASN A 109 -6.29 12.08 -3.19
N ILE A 110 -6.89 12.99 -2.44
CA ILE A 110 -7.07 12.82 -1.00
C ILE A 110 -8.42 12.18 -0.76
N ALA A 111 -8.43 11.09 0.01
CA ALA A 111 -9.68 10.43 0.39
C ALA A 111 -10.47 11.31 1.36
N LEU A 112 -11.71 11.62 1.03
CA LEU A 112 -12.59 12.40 1.90
C LEU A 112 -13.11 11.56 3.05
N SER A 113 -13.56 10.35 2.75
CA SER A 113 -14.11 9.45 3.75
C SER A 113 -13.91 8.01 3.29
N THR A 114 -13.87 7.10 4.26
CA THR A 114 -13.81 5.67 3.96
C THR A 114 -15.22 5.09 4.00
N ILE A 115 -15.69 4.60 2.86
CA ILE A 115 -17.02 4.01 2.75
C ILE A 115 -16.97 2.53 3.15
N LYS A 116 -15.90 1.85 2.73
CA LYS A 116 -15.72 0.44 3.07
C LYS A 116 -14.23 0.14 3.13
N GLU A 117 -13.83 -0.58 4.15
CA GLU A 117 -12.47 -1.06 4.30
C GLU A 117 -12.53 -2.42 4.99
N THR A 118 -11.99 -3.44 4.36
CA THR A 118 -11.99 -4.80 4.92
C THR A 118 -10.72 -5.52 4.54
N THR A 119 -10.28 -6.41 5.43
CA THR A 119 -9.18 -7.34 5.16
C THR A 119 -9.69 -8.70 4.69
N ALA A 120 -11.02 -8.90 4.72
CA ALA A 120 -11.61 -10.19 4.34
C ALA A 120 -11.64 -10.34 2.82
N LEU A 121 -10.98 -11.38 2.34
CA LEU A 121 -11.01 -11.71 0.92
C LEU A 121 -12.32 -12.46 0.58
N PRO A 122 -12.86 -12.25 -0.62
CA PRO A 122 -14.12 -12.90 -1.04
C PRO A 122 -13.85 -14.35 -1.47
N LEU A 123 -13.69 -15.21 -0.50
CA LEU A 123 -13.37 -16.62 -0.76
C LEU A 123 -14.64 -17.40 -1.05
N ASP A 124 -14.59 -18.23 -2.09
CA ASP A 124 -15.65 -19.16 -2.43
C ASP A 124 -15.05 -20.55 -2.54
N PHE A 125 -15.44 -21.42 -1.61
CA PHE A 125 -14.91 -22.77 -1.53
C PHE A 125 -15.75 -23.82 -2.26
N ARG A 126 -16.78 -23.37 -2.97
CA ARG A 126 -17.68 -24.30 -3.70
C ARG A 126 -17.28 -24.50 -5.16
N SER A 127 -16.37 -23.72 -5.65
CA SER A 127 -15.91 -23.81 -7.03
C SER A 127 -14.91 -24.92 -7.27
#